data_d039518d92569525c4ea42e0213b6ecb
#
_entry.id   d039518d92569525c4ea42e0213b6ecb
#
_cell.length_a   1.000
_cell.length_b   1.000
_cell.length_c   1.000
_cell.angle_alpha   90.00
_cell.angle_beta   90.00
_cell.angle_gamma   90.00
#
_symmetry.space_group_name_H-M   'P 1'
#
loop_
_entity.id
_entity.type
_entity.pdbx_description
1 polymer ?
#
loop_
_entity_poly.entity_id
_entity_poly.type
_entity_poly.pdbx_seq_one_letter_code
_entity_poly.pdbx_strand_id
1 'polypeptide(L)'
;MSYSQELLDRQNNDGGWSYRTVGGSWTEPTCYALLALAAGEVSSSDAVQRALQWLASRQRPDGGWAPRDGVDESTWVTALVLLLPPEQVLSIDRNRASRWLLAQTGRESGVVHRLRLLLLGLGADPSQRFDGWPWYPGTAAWVVPTALTLLALERFDRSEKDTLVQKRIGDGRSFLLARRCRDGGWNHGSTHALGYDSDSYPETTGLALLALHNAIPAELGVALALGERHLRESKSLEAASWLTLGLLVHGRTPSVGAVIPHQGTVPLALGVLAEAARQGKNLFVQ
;
A
#
# COMPACT_ATOMS: atom_id res chain seq x y z
N MET A 1 11.26 2.30 25.55
CA MET A 1 11.47 1.18 24.59
C MET A 1 11.33 1.77 23.19
N SER A 2 12.22 1.47 22.26
CA SER A 2 12.04 1.96 20.88
C SER A 2 10.93 1.16 20.20
N TYR A 3 10.26 1.75 19.22
CA TYR A 3 9.22 1.04 18.44
C TYR A 3 9.78 -0.21 17.72
N SER A 4 11.04 -0.18 17.30
CA SER A 4 11.71 -1.35 16.70
C SER A 4 11.87 -2.50 17.69
N GLN A 5 12.22 -2.22 18.94
CA GLN A 5 12.31 -3.24 19.97
C GLN A 5 10.92 -3.83 20.30
N GLU A 6 9.92 -2.99 20.38
CA GLU A 6 8.54 -3.44 20.60
C GLU A 6 8.03 -4.33 19.46
N LEU A 7 8.41 -4.05 18.19
CA LEU A 7 8.11 -4.94 17.06
C LEU A 7 8.78 -6.30 17.21
N LEU A 8 10.06 -6.34 17.60
CA LEU A 8 10.77 -7.60 17.84
C LEU A 8 10.09 -8.45 18.93
N ASP A 9 9.69 -7.82 20.03
CA ASP A 9 9.04 -8.48 21.16
C ASP A 9 7.65 -9.05 20.81
N ARG A 10 7.02 -8.57 19.72
CA ARG A 10 5.70 -9.02 19.21
C ARG A 10 5.77 -10.13 18.17
N GLN A 11 6.97 -10.58 17.76
CA GLN A 11 7.09 -11.64 16.79
C GLN A 11 6.52 -12.96 17.31
N ASN A 12 5.67 -13.60 16.53
CA ASN A 12 5.15 -14.93 16.84
C ASN A 12 6.24 -16.01 16.71
N ASN A 13 6.03 -17.16 17.36
CA ASN A 13 6.97 -18.29 17.34
C ASN A 13 7.18 -18.86 15.92
N ASP A 14 6.22 -18.71 15.01
CA ASP A 14 6.33 -19.13 13.62
C ASP A 14 7.14 -18.18 12.74
N GLY A 15 7.56 -17.03 13.28
CA GLY A 15 8.36 -16.01 12.62
C GLY A 15 7.56 -14.85 12.00
N GLY A 16 6.25 -14.93 11.92
CA GLY A 16 5.40 -13.83 11.44
C GLY A 16 4.93 -12.89 12.55
N TRP A 17 4.09 -11.92 12.16
CA TRP A 17 3.40 -11.02 13.08
C TRP A 17 1.90 -11.06 12.90
N SER A 18 1.18 -10.87 14.00
CA SER A 18 -0.27 -10.63 14.03
C SER A 18 -0.58 -9.14 14.03
N TYR A 19 -1.83 -8.76 13.75
CA TYR A 19 -2.28 -7.37 13.85
C TYR A 19 -2.25 -6.81 15.27
N ARG A 20 -2.46 -7.69 16.28
CA ARG A 20 -2.48 -7.35 17.70
C ARG A 20 -1.38 -8.13 18.42
N THR A 21 -1.20 -7.85 19.70
CA THR A 21 -0.19 -8.52 20.55
C THR A 21 -0.41 -10.03 20.63
N VAL A 22 -1.64 -10.51 20.44
CA VAL A 22 -2.00 -11.93 20.45
C VAL A 22 -2.80 -12.25 19.20
N GLY A 23 -2.45 -13.36 18.54
CA GLY A 23 -3.12 -13.84 17.33
C GLY A 23 -2.18 -14.59 16.39
N GLY A 24 -2.74 -15.23 15.37
CA GLY A 24 -1.96 -15.89 14.33
C GLY A 24 -1.27 -14.88 13.41
N SER A 25 -0.21 -15.32 12.74
CA SER A 25 0.56 -14.48 11.81
C SER A 25 -0.21 -14.18 10.53
N TRP A 26 -0.06 -12.96 10.05
CA TRP A 26 -0.64 -12.46 8.80
C TRP A 26 0.45 -11.88 7.91
N THR A 27 0.25 -11.97 6.60
CA THR A 27 1.21 -11.47 5.61
C THR A 27 1.39 -9.94 5.72
N GLU A 28 0.31 -9.18 5.86
CA GLU A 28 0.38 -7.72 5.94
C GLU A 28 1.19 -7.22 7.14
N PRO A 29 0.88 -7.53 8.40
CA PRO A 29 1.67 -7.03 9.53
C PRO A 29 3.10 -7.56 9.51
N THR A 30 3.34 -8.77 8.96
CA THR A 30 4.69 -9.32 8.78
C THR A 30 5.51 -8.48 7.80
N CYS A 31 4.94 -8.08 6.68
CA CYS A 31 5.63 -7.22 5.70
C CYS A 31 5.93 -5.83 6.27
N TYR A 32 4.96 -5.20 6.95
CA TYR A 32 5.19 -3.89 7.56
C TYR A 32 6.23 -3.95 8.68
N ALA A 33 6.24 -5.01 9.51
CA ALA A 33 7.27 -5.21 10.52
C ALA A 33 8.66 -5.34 9.89
N LEU A 34 8.80 -6.13 8.83
CA LEU A 34 10.06 -6.28 8.10
C LEU A 34 10.53 -4.97 7.47
N LEU A 35 9.65 -4.19 6.84
CA LEU A 35 9.98 -2.87 6.31
C LEU A 35 10.45 -1.92 7.42
N ALA A 36 9.77 -1.92 8.56
CA ALA A 36 10.13 -1.08 9.71
C ALA A 36 11.48 -1.47 10.31
N LEU A 37 11.76 -2.77 10.45
CA LEU A 37 13.04 -3.26 10.94
C LEU A 37 14.19 -2.94 9.96
N ALA A 38 13.95 -3.01 8.66
CA ALA A 38 14.92 -2.59 7.65
C ALA A 38 15.18 -1.07 7.68
N ALA A 39 14.15 -0.25 7.92
CA ALA A 39 14.30 1.19 8.11
C ALA A 39 15.10 1.54 9.38
N GLY A 40 14.88 0.79 10.46
CA GLY A 40 15.58 0.92 11.74
C GLY A 40 16.97 0.26 11.79
N GLU A 41 17.51 -0.19 10.64
CA GLU A 41 18.84 -0.85 10.53
C GLU A 41 18.99 -2.18 11.31
N VAL A 42 17.87 -2.83 11.60
CA VAL A 42 17.80 -4.15 12.26
C VAL A 42 17.62 -5.26 11.22
N SER A 43 18.43 -5.24 10.15
CA SER A 43 18.22 -6.10 8.98
C SER A 43 18.81 -7.52 9.10
N SER A 44 19.68 -7.77 10.07
CA SER A 44 20.42 -9.06 10.20
C SER A 44 20.07 -9.87 11.45
N SER A 45 18.94 -9.55 12.14
CA SER A 45 18.53 -10.30 13.33
C SER A 45 17.91 -11.67 12.96
N ASP A 46 17.99 -12.64 13.88
CA ASP A 46 17.32 -13.93 13.73
C ASP A 46 15.80 -13.76 13.51
N ALA A 47 15.21 -12.73 14.11
CA ALA A 47 13.80 -12.39 13.93
C ALA A 47 13.48 -12.07 12.46
N VAL A 48 14.32 -11.26 11.80
CA VAL A 48 14.16 -10.94 10.37
C VAL A 48 14.30 -12.20 9.52
N GLN A 49 15.31 -13.04 9.79
CA GLN A 49 15.52 -14.28 9.05
C GLN A 49 14.34 -15.25 9.18
N ARG A 50 13.78 -15.43 10.37
CA ARG A 50 12.57 -16.26 10.58
C ARG A 50 11.38 -15.72 9.79
N ALA A 51 11.18 -14.41 9.77
CA ALA A 51 10.08 -13.79 9.04
C ALA A 51 10.22 -13.94 7.52
N LEU A 52 11.43 -13.79 6.98
CA LEU A 52 11.69 -14.00 5.56
C LEU A 52 11.47 -15.47 5.16
N GLN A 53 11.88 -16.43 6.00
CA GLN A 53 11.58 -17.85 5.80
C GLN A 53 10.08 -18.12 5.88
N TRP A 54 9.37 -17.49 6.81
CA TRP A 54 7.91 -17.58 6.95
C TRP A 54 7.20 -17.09 5.67
N LEU A 55 7.61 -15.96 5.10
CA LEU A 55 7.06 -15.46 3.84
C LEU A 55 7.43 -16.36 2.65
N ALA A 56 8.69 -16.80 2.54
CA ALA A 56 9.15 -17.64 1.44
C ALA A 56 8.39 -18.98 1.37
N SER A 57 8.13 -19.61 2.54
CA SER A 57 7.39 -20.87 2.61
C SER A 57 5.90 -20.74 2.22
N ARG A 58 5.39 -19.52 2.10
CA ARG A 58 3.98 -19.22 1.81
C ARG A 58 3.74 -18.64 0.42
N GLN A 59 4.77 -18.56 -0.42
CA GLN A 59 4.56 -18.20 -1.82
C GLN A 59 3.77 -19.29 -2.51
N ARG A 60 2.62 -18.93 -3.05
CA ARG A 60 1.69 -19.86 -3.68
C ARG A 60 2.14 -20.25 -5.10
N PRO A 61 1.61 -21.35 -5.66
CA PRO A 61 1.93 -21.78 -7.02
C PRO A 61 1.66 -20.73 -8.11
N ASP A 62 0.69 -19.83 -7.90
CA ASP A 62 0.39 -18.72 -8.81
C ASP A 62 1.41 -17.55 -8.69
N GLY A 63 2.27 -17.56 -7.68
CA GLY A 63 3.28 -16.55 -7.41
C GLY A 63 2.90 -15.51 -6.36
N GLY A 64 1.64 -15.46 -5.94
CA GLY A 64 1.15 -14.51 -4.95
C GLY A 64 1.17 -15.04 -3.52
N TRP A 65 0.59 -14.27 -2.60
CA TRP A 65 0.40 -14.61 -1.19
C TRP A 65 -1.04 -14.43 -0.75
N ALA A 66 -1.50 -15.36 0.08
CA ALA A 66 -2.73 -15.21 0.85
C ALA A 66 -2.51 -14.26 2.05
N PRO A 67 -3.57 -13.64 2.59
CA PRO A 67 -3.46 -12.77 3.76
C PRO A 67 -3.04 -13.52 5.03
N ARG A 68 -3.37 -14.81 5.13
CA ARG A 68 -3.00 -15.71 6.25
C ARG A 68 -3.20 -17.17 5.87
N ASP A 69 -2.76 -18.08 6.70
CA ASP A 69 -3.06 -19.51 6.59
C ASP A 69 -4.58 -19.74 6.61
N GLY A 70 -5.05 -20.74 5.86
CA GLY A 70 -6.47 -21.08 5.71
C GLY A 70 -7.24 -20.21 4.70
N VAL A 71 -6.57 -19.33 3.97
CA VAL A 71 -7.13 -18.62 2.80
C VAL A 71 -6.48 -19.17 1.54
N ASP A 72 -7.28 -19.76 0.65
CA ASP A 72 -6.80 -20.46 -0.55
C ASP A 72 -6.72 -19.57 -1.80
N GLU A 73 -6.55 -18.27 -1.63
CA GLU A 73 -6.47 -17.30 -2.70
C GLU A 73 -5.35 -16.30 -2.46
N SER A 74 -4.57 -16.00 -3.50
CA SER A 74 -3.60 -14.90 -3.47
C SER A 74 -4.33 -13.56 -3.54
N THR A 75 -3.82 -12.55 -2.82
CA THR A 75 -4.49 -11.27 -2.68
C THR A 75 -3.53 -10.09 -2.81
N TRP A 76 -4.03 -8.89 -2.64
CA TRP A 76 -3.29 -7.65 -2.67
C TRP A 76 -2.02 -7.62 -1.78
N VAL A 77 -1.95 -8.44 -0.72
CA VAL A 77 -0.78 -8.51 0.16
C VAL A 77 0.49 -8.95 -0.59
N THR A 78 0.34 -9.54 -1.79
CA THR A 78 1.43 -9.83 -2.71
C THR A 78 2.24 -8.57 -3.05
N ALA A 79 1.59 -7.41 -3.15
CA ALA A 79 2.27 -6.13 -3.36
C ALA A 79 3.18 -5.76 -2.19
N LEU A 80 2.76 -6.02 -0.94
CA LEU A 80 3.58 -5.75 0.25
C LEU A 80 4.83 -6.62 0.29
N VAL A 81 4.73 -7.89 -0.12
CA VAL A 81 5.91 -8.77 -0.20
C VAL A 81 6.88 -8.26 -1.28
N LEU A 82 6.37 -7.80 -2.43
CA LEU A 82 7.20 -7.24 -3.49
C LEU A 82 7.84 -5.90 -3.11
N LEU A 83 7.28 -5.16 -2.16
CA LEU A 83 7.83 -3.94 -1.57
C LEU A 83 9.01 -4.18 -0.62
N LEU A 84 9.24 -5.40 -0.14
CA LEU A 84 10.40 -5.70 0.69
C LEU A 84 11.71 -5.46 -0.09
N PRO A 85 12.80 -5.03 0.58
CA PRO A 85 14.10 -4.83 -0.05
C PRO A 85 14.56 -6.09 -0.81
N PRO A 86 14.93 -5.99 -2.10
CA PRO A 86 15.25 -7.16 -2.93
C PRO A 86 16.38 -8.03 -2.35
N GLU A 87 17.36 -7.40 -1.74
CA GLU A 87 18.51 -8.03 -1.13
C GLU A 87 18.18 -8.92 0.09
N GLN A 88 17.02 -8.70 0.71
CA GLN A 88 16.56 -9.48 1.85
C GLN A 88 15.72 -10.69 1.44
N VAL A 89 15.07 -10.66 0.29
CA VAL A 89 14.07 -11.65 -0.14
C VAL A 89 14.58 -12.57 -1.26
N LEU A 90 15.83 -13.01 -1.17
CA LEU A 90 16.48 -13.83 -2.20
C LEU A 90 15.81 -15.19 -2.45
N SER A 91 15.11 -15.74 -1.45
CA SER A 91 14.37 -17.01 -1.54
C SER A 91 12.97 -16.89 -2.13
N ILE A 92 12.53 -15.68 -2.45
CA ILE A 92 11.20 -15.37 -3.00
C ILE A 92 11.31 -15.18 -4.51
N ASP A 93 10.43 -15.83 -5.28
CA ASP A 93 10.33 -15.59 -6.73
C ASP A 93 9.57 -14.29 -7.02
N ARG A 94 10.32 -13.19 -7.05
CA ARG A 94 9.80 -11.83 -7.31
C ARG A 94 9.21 -11.70 -8.72
N ASN A 95 9.74 -12.43 -9.70
CA ASN A 95 9.23 -12.40 -11.08
C ASN A 95 7.85 -13.05 -11.18
N ARG A 96 7.59 -14.12 -10.41
CA ARG A 96 6.25 -14.71 -10.34
C ARG A 96 5.28 -13.80 -9.61
N ALA A 97 5.71 -13.15 -8.52
CA ALA A 97 4.90 -12.18 -7.78
C ALA A 97 4.49 -10.99 -8.66
N SER A 98 5.43 -10.41 -9.41
CA SER A 98 5.14 -9.29 -10.32
C SER A 98 4.17 -9.70 -11.43
N ARG A 99 4.38 -10.87 -12.05
CA ARG A 99 3.44 -11.40 -13.08
C ARG A 99 2.04 -11.61 -12.52
N TRP A 100 1.93 -12.11 -11.29
CA TRP A 100 0.63 -12.25 -10.63
C TRP A 100 -0.05 -10.88 -10.46
N LEU A 101 0.66 -9.87 -9.94
CA LEU A 101 0.13 -8.50 -9.79
C LEU A 101 -0.26 -7.88 -11.12
N LEU A 102 0.54 -8.06 -12.18
CA LEU A 102 0.25 -7.52 -13.51
C LEU A 102 -1.03 -8.12 -14.13
N ALA A 103 -1.36 -9.35 -13.78
CA ALA A 103 -2.57 -10.04 -14.24
C ALA A 103 -3.86 -9.58 -13.51
N GLN A 104 -3.73 -8.89 -12.35
CA GLN A 104 -4.90 -8.45 -11.58
C GLN A 104 -5.44 -7.12 -12.10
N THR A 105 -6.76 -7.06 -12.30
CA THR A 105 -7.49 -5.82 -12.64
C THR A 105 -8.80 -5.77 -11.87
N GLY A 106 -9.35 -4.59 -11.66
CA GLY A 106 -10.69 -4.45 -11.11
C GLY A 106 -11.76 -5.05 -12.01
N ARG A 107 -12.81 -5.60 -11.42
CA ARG A 107 -13.93 -6.20 -12.18
C ARG A 107 -14.58 -5.22 -13.17
N GLU A 108 -14.59 -3.92 -12.86
CA GLU A 108 -15.10 -2.85 -13.71
C GLU A 108 -14.31 -2.67 -15.01
N SER A 109 -13.06 -3.10 -15.03
CA SER A 109 -12.20 -3.05 -16.23
C SER A 109 -12.49 -4.19 -17.22
N GLY A 110 -13.22 -5.22 -16.79
CA GLY A 110 -13.51 -6.41 -17.58
C GLY A 110 -14.39 -6.11 -18.80
N VAL A 111 -14.08 -6.77 -19.92
CA VAL A 111 -14.85 -6.65 -21.19
C VAL A 111 -16.33 -6.94 -20.98
N VAL A 112 -16.66 -7.95 -20.18
CA VAL A 112 -18.04 -8.34 -19.88
C VAL A 112 -18.79 -7.22 -19.16
N HIS A 113 -18.15 -6.55 -18.20
CA HIS A 113 -18.75 -5.42 -17.48
C HIS A 113 -19.00 -4.24 -18.43
N ARG A 114 -18.02 -3.88 -19.25
CA ARG A 114 -18.13 -2.80 -20.25
C ARG A 114 -19.25 -3.09 -21.28
N LEU A 115 -19.33 -4.33 -21.76
CA LEU A 115 -20.39 -4.76 -22.67
C LEU A 115 -21.78 -4.67 -22.00
N ARG A 116 -21.88 -5.09 -20.73
CA ARG A 116 -23.12 -4.99 -19.96
C ARG A 116 -23.58 -3.54 -19.80
N LEU A 117 -22.68 -2.60 -19.48
CA LEU A 117 -23.01 -1.18 -19.38
C LEU A 117 -23.51 -0.64 -20.72
N LEU A 118 -22.84 -1.00 -21.83
CA LEU A 118 -23.27 -0.62 -23.16
C LEU A 118 -24.67 -1.13 -23.49
N LEU A 119 -24.95 -2.40 -23.22
CA LEU A 119 -26.25 -3.02 -23.49
C LEU A 119 -27.38 -2.43 -22.64
N LEU A 120 -27.07 -1.94 -21.44
CA LEU A 120 -28.03 -1.30 -20.53
C LEU A 120 -28.21 0.19 -20.81
N GLY A 121 -27.49 0.77 -21.78
CA GLY A 121 -27.51 2.20 -22.08
C GLY A 121 -26.96 3.05 -20.91
N LEU A 122 -26.23 2.45 -19.98
CA LEU A 122 -25.59 3.13 -18.88
C LEU A 122 -24.26 3.68 -19.37
N GLY A 123 -24.07 4.99 -19.27
CA GLY A 123 -22.78 5.64 -19.57
C GLY A 123 -21.68 5.06 -18.68
N ALA A 124 -20.49 4.83 -19.22
CA ALA A 124 -19.34 4.47 -18.43
C ALA A 124 -18.99 5.63 -17.48
N ASP A 125 -18.90 5.35 -16.19
CA ASP A 125 -18.40 6.32 -15.21
C ASP A 125 -16.94 6.68 -15.60
N PRO A 126 -16.64 7.97 -15.85
CA PRO A 126 -15.29 8.40 -16.24
C PRO A 126 -14.22 7.96 -15.23
N SER A 127 -14.57 7.85 -13.94
CA SER A 127 -13.67 7.38 -12.89
C SER A 127 -13.31 5.90 -13.00
N GLN A 128 -14.08 5.10 -13.75
CA GLN A 128 -13.85 3.67 -14.00
C GLN A 128 -13.07 3.41 -15.31
N ARG A 129 -12.54 4.45 -15.92
CA ARG A 129 -11.84 4.36 -17.22
C ARG A 129 -10.46 3.70 -17.11
N PHE A 130 -9.83 3.77 -15.93
CA PHE A 130 -8.48 3.30 -15.70
C PHE A 130 -8.45 2.06 -14.83
N ASP A 131 -7.48 1.18 -15.11
CA ASP A 131 -7.31 -0.09 -14.41
C ASP A 131 -6.53 0.09 -13.10
N GLY A 132 -7.19 -0.20 -11.97
CA GLY A 132 -6.56 -0.31 -10.66
C GLY A 132 -6.46 -1.76 -10.22
N TRP A 133 -6.10 -1.96 -8.95
CA TRP A 133 -5.98 -3.28 -8.33
C TRP A 133 -7.04 -3.51 -7.26
N PRO A 134 -7.62 -4.73 -7.22
CA PRO A 134 -8.61 -5.12 -6.22
C PRO A 134 -7.97 -5.64 -4.94
N TRP A 135 -8.75 -5.72 -3.86
CA TRP A 135 -8.36 -6.45 -2.65
C TRP A 135 -8.23 -7.96 -2.90
N TYR A 136 -9.16 -8.52 -3.66
CA TYR A 136 -9.26 -9.93 -4.04
C TYR A 136 -9.49 -10.02 -5.54
N PRO A 137 -8.98 -11.06 -6.22
CA PRO A 137 -9.30 -11.30 -7.63
C PRO A 137 -10.81 -11.27 -7.91
N GLY A 138 -11.19 -10.68 -9.03
CA GLY A 138 -12.58 -10.58 -9.44
C GLY A 138 -13.46 -9.56 -8.71
N THR A 139 -12.91 -8.80 -7.75
CA THR A 139 -13.61 -7.68 -7.10
C THR A 139 -13.26 -6.34 -7.75
N ALA A 140 -13.93 -5.26 -7.34
CA ALA A 140 -13.65 -3.91 -7.84
C ALA A 140 -12.25 -3.44 -7.41
N ALA A 141 -11.63 -2.55 -8.20
CA ALA A 141 -10.38 -1.89 -7.83
C ALA A 141 -10.60 -0.84 -6.73
N TRP A 142 -9.61 -0.71 -5.85
CA TRP A 142 -9.64 0.18 -4.70
C TRP A 142 -8.35 1.00 -4.58
N VAL A 143 -8.41 2.12 -3.88
CA VAL A 143 -7.28 3.05 -3.71
C VAL A 143 -6.09 2.37 -3.02
N VAL A 144 -6.31 1.70 -1.88
CA VAL A 144 -5.21 1.10 -1.10
C VAL A 144 -4.45 0.02 -1.87
N PRO A 145 -5.10 -1.06 -2.40
CA PRO A 145 -4.36 -2.07 -3.17
C PRO A 145 -3.72 -1.48 -4.43
N THR A 146 -4.33 -0.49 -5.07
CA THR A 146 -3.74 0.18 -6.24
C THR A 146 -2.49 0.96 -5.84
N ALA A 147 -2.53 1.76 -4.79
CA ALA A 147 -1.39 2.55 -4.33
C ALA A 147 -0.19 1.68 -3.92
N LEU A 148 -0.45 0.61 -3.15
CA LEU A 148 0.61 -0.33 -2.74
C LEU A 148 1.20 -1.12 -3.91
N THR A 149 0.35 -1.54 -4.87
CA THR A 149 0.85 -2.24 -6.06
C THR A 149 1.66 -1.31 -6.96
N LEU A 150 1.26 -0.05 -7.08
CA LEU A 150 2.00 0.96 -7.82
C LEU A 150 3.43 1.11 -7.26
N LEU A 151 3.56 1.34 -5.96
CA LEU A 151 4.86 1.41 -5.27
C LEU A 151 5.69 0.13 -5.44
N ALA A 152 5.03 -1.05 -5.37
CA ALA A 152 5.70 -2.34 -5.52
C ALA A 152 6.25 -2.56 -6.94
N LEU A 153 5.50 -2.20 -7.98
CA LEU A 153 5.91 -2.34 -9.38
C LEU A 153 6.99 -1.32 -9.74
N GLU A 154 6.93 -0.09 -9.24
CA GLU A 154 7.99 0.91 -9.41
C GLU A 154 9.31 0.44 -8.77
N ARG A 155 9.25 -0.17 -7.58
CA ARG A 155 10.42 -0.79 -6.96
C ARG A 155 10.94 -2.01 -7.73
N PHE A 156 10.04 -2.80 -8.32
CA PHE A 156 10.41 -4.00 -9.08
C PHE A 156 11.10 -3.64 -10.38
N ASP A 157 10.60 -2.68 -11.16
CA ASP A 157 11.14 -2.24 -12.44
C ASP A 157 11.77 -0.85 -12.39
N ARG A 158 12.72 -0.65 -11.46
CA ARG A 158 13.46 0.63 -11.33
C ARG A 158 14.20 1.06 -12.60
N SER A 159 14.51 0.12 -13.48
CA SER A 159 15.19 0.40 -14.74
C SER A 159 14.24 0.86 -15.85
N GLU A 160 12.92 0.85 -15.60
CA GLU A 160 11.85 1.26 -16.52
C GLU A 160 11.91 0.54 -17.89
N LYS A 161 12.37 -0.73 -17.89
CA LYS A 161 12.62 -1.49 -19.12
C LYS A 161 11.44 -2.36 -19.53
N ASP A 162 10.62 -2.78 -18.57
CA ASP A 162 9.45 -3.62 -18.87
C ASP A 162 8.26 -2.74 -19.27
N THR A 163 7.96 -2.74 -20.58
CA THR A 163 6.88 -1.93 -21.14
C THR A 163 5.50 -2.27 -20.58
N LEU A 164 5.26 -3.54 -20.18
CA LEU A 164 4.01 -3.94 -19.56
C LEU A 164 3.92 -3.40 -18.15
N VAL A 165 5.00 -3.50 -17.37
CA VAL A 165 5.07 -2.91 -16.03
C VAL A 165 4.84 -1.42 -16.10
N GLN A 166 5.54 -0.70 -17.00
CA GLN A 166 5.40 0.75 -17.15
C GLN A 166 3.98 1.16 -17.58
N LYS A 167 3.35 0.41 -18.49
CA LYS A 167 1.96 0.64 -18.85
C LYS A 167 1.03 0.51 -17.63
N ARG A 168 1.18 -0.58 -16.85
CA ARG A 168 0.35 -0.82 -15.65
C ARG A 168 0.59 0.23 -14.56
N ILE A 169 1.82 0.72 -14.40
CA ILE A 169 2.14 1.86 -13.53
C ILE A 169 1.36 3.11 -13.99
N GLY A 170 1.37 3.42 -15.29
CA GLY A 170 0.60 4.53 -15.86
C GLY A 170 -0.91 4.40 -15.63
N ASP A 171 -1.48 3.21 -15.81
CA ASP A 171 -2.90 2.91 -15.54
C ASP A 171 -3.22 3.15 -14.05
N GLY A 172 -2.39 2.65 -13.13
CA GLY A 172 -2.58 2.81 -11.69
C GLY A 172 -2.51 4.27 -11.22
N ARG A 173 -1.56 5.06 -11.75
CA ARG A 173 -1.47 6.49 -11.49
C ARG A 173 -2.74 7.22 -11.95
N SER A 174 -3.19 6.91 -13.18
CA SER A 174 -4.40 7.48 -13.75
C SER A 174 -5.65 7.08 -12.95
N PHE A 175 -5.71 5.83 -12.46
CA PHE A 175 -6.77 5.37 -11.57
C PHE A 175 -6.82 6.20 -10.29
N LEU A 176 -5.70 6.39 -9.60
CA LEU A 176 -5.64 7.19 -8.37
C LEU A 176 -6.10 8.63 -8.64
N LEU A 177 -5.58 9.27 -9.68
CA LEU A 177 -5.97 10.65 -10.04
C LEU A 177 -7.46 10.78 -10.36
N ALA A 178 -8.07 9.78 -11.02
CA ALA A 178 -9.49 9.77 -11.35
C ALA A 178 -10.40 9.47 -10.13
N ARG A 179 -9.86 8.92 -9.04
CA ARG A 179 -10.62 8.55 -7.83
C ARG A 179 -10.49 9.57 -6.70
N ARG A 180 -10.06 10.80 -7.00
CA ARG A 180 -10.07 11.89 -6.02
C ARG A 180 -11.48 12.26 -5.61
N CYS A 181 -11.70 12.41 -4.32
CA CYS A 181 -12.91 12.95 -3.74
C CYS A 181 -13.05 14.45 -4.08
N ARG A 182 -14.23 15.00 -3.86
CA ARG A 182 -14.52 16.42 -4.13
C ARG A 182 -13.61 17.37 -3.35
N ASP A 183 -13.21 16.99 -2.14
CA ASP A 183 -12.30 17.76 -1.28
C ASP A 183 -10.82 17.68 -1.73
N GLY A 184 -10.51 16.86 -2.74
CA GLY A 184 -9.19 16.69 -3.35
C GLY A 184 -8.37 15.54 -2.80
N GLY A 185 -8.79 14.89 -1.72
CA GLY A 185 -8.15 13.71 -1.14
C GLY A 185 -8.70 12.40 -1.68
N TRP A 186 -8.42 11.32 -0.99
CA TRP A 186 -8.88 9.97 -1.34
C TRP A 186 -9.56 9.27 -0.18
N ASN A 187 -10.60 8.51 -0.50
CA ASN A 187 -11.16 7.47 0.36
C ASN A 187 -10.80 6.09 -0.21
N HIS A 188 -11.53 5.05 0.15
CA HIS A 188 -11.25 3.71 -0.35
C HIS A 188 -11.46 3.52 -1.86
N GLY A 189 -12.17 4.42 -2.55
CA GLY A 189 -12.33 4.38 -4.01
C GLY A 189 -13.73 4.68 -4.54
N SER A 190 -14.68 5.04 -3.67
CA SER A 190 -16.00 5.50 -4.07
C SER A 190 -16.14 7.01 -3.88
N THR A 191 -16.00 7.77 -4.96
CA THR A 191 -16.13 9.24 -4.93
C THR A 191 -17.56 9.69 -4.73
N HIS A 192 -18.53 8.81 -5.04
CA HIS A 192 -19.95 9.10 -4.94
C HIS A 192 -20.71 7.86 -4.47
N ALA A 193 -21.50 7.96 -3.42
CA ALA A 193 -22.28 6.88 -2.87
C ALA A 193 -23.65 7.36 -2.40
N LEU A 194 -24.71 6.62 -2.70
CA LEU A 194 -26.07 6.88 -2.26
C LEU A 194 -26.59 8.30 -2.62
N GLY A 195 -26.13 8.88 -3.73
CA GLY A 195 -26.52 10.22 -4.16
C GLY A 195 -25.72 11.36 -3.54
N TYR A 196 -24.68 11.08 -2.75
CA TYR A 196 -23.82 12.06 -2.09
C TYR A 196 -22.36 11.90 -2.51
N ASP A 197 -21.64 13.03 -2.57
CA ASP A 197 -20.19 13.03 -2.67
C ASP A 197 -19.58 12.47 -1.39
N SER A 198 -18.62 11.59 -1.52
CA SER A 198 -17.92 10.99 -0.39
C SER A 198 -16.71 11.83 0.00
N ASP A 199 -16.50 12.00 1.30
CA ASP A 199 -15.30 12.66 1.83
C ASP A 199 -14.08 11.76 1.76
N SER A 200 -12.90 12.37 1.75
CA SER A 200 -11.62 11.66 1.84
C SER A 200 -11.31 11.19 3.27
N TYR A 201 -10.41 10.21 3.38
CA TYR A 201 -9.86 9.75 4.66
C TYR A 201 -8.38 10.08 4.76
N PRO A 202 -7.89 10.41 5.97
CA PRO A 202 -6.48 10.76 6.18
C PRO A 202 -5.52 9.66 5.72
N GLU A 203 -5.79 8.39 6.06
CA GLU A 203 -4.94 7.24 5.77
C GLU A 203 -4.78 7.03 4.25
N THR A 204 -5.90 6.97 3.55
CA THR A 204 -5.91 6.75 2.09
C THR A 204 -5.37 7.96 1.33
N THR A 205 -5.58 9.18 1.84
CA THR A 205 -4.99 10.39 1.26
C THR A 205 -3.46 10.37 1.38
N GLY A 206 -2.93 10.03 2.56
CA GLY A 206 -1.48 9.90 2.78
C GLY A 206 -0.84 8.84 1.89
N LEU A 207 -1.45 7.65 1.80
CA LEU A 207 -0.97 6.56 0.96
C LEU A 207 -1.06 6.89 -0.54
N ALA A 208 -2.13 7.53 -1.00
CA ALA A 208 -2.27 7.94 -2.40
C ALA A 208 -1.23 9.00 -2.79
N LEU A 209 -0.98 9.99 -1.91
CA LEU A 209 0.09 10.97 -2.10
C LEU A 209 1.47 10.29 -2.19
N LEU A 210 1.75 9.31 -1.33
CA LEU A 210 2.99 8.53 -1.39
C LEU A 210 3.13 7.80 -2.72
N ALA A 211 2.09 7.11 -3.18
CA ALA A 211 2.10 6.37 -4.43
C ALA A 211 2.20 7.28 -5.67
N LEU A 212 1.81 8.54 -5.54
CA LEU A 212 1.88 9.56 -6.60
C LEU A 212 3.14 10.44 -6.48
N HIS A 213 4.22 9.97 -5.82
CA HIS A 213 5.45 10.73 -5.61
C HIS A 213 6.10 11.26 -6.88
N ASN A 214 5.89 10.61 -8.02
CA ASN A 214 6.35 11.03 -9.35
C ASN A 214 5.31 11.84 -10.15
N ALA A 215 4.16 12.21 -9.58
CA ALA A 215 3.16 13.01 -10.26
C ALA A 215 3.56 14.49 -10.30
N ILE A 216 2.99 15.23 -11.27
CA ILE A 216 3.25 16.65 -11.42
C ILE A 216 2.70 17.41 -10.20
N PRO A 217 3.52 18.19 -9.47
CA PRO A 217 3.09 18.87 -8.25
C PRO A 217 1.85 19.76 -8.40
N ALA A 218 1.67 20.38 -9.59
CA ALA A 218 0.49 21.21 -9.86
C ALA A 218 -0.83 20.43 -9.82
N GLU A 219 -0.81 19.12 -10.12
CA GLU A 219 -2.00 18.26 -10.07
C GLU A 219 -2.38 17.88 -8.64
N LEU A 220 -1.46 17.97 -7.69
CA LEU A 220 -1.62 17.52 -6.30
C LEU A 220 -1.79 18.67 -5.29
N GLY A 221 -1.76 19.94 -5.72
CA GLY A 221 -1.73 21.10 -4.82
C GLY A 221 -2.86 21.09 -3.77
N VAL A 222 -4.11 20.80 -4.19
CA VAL A 222 -5.28 20.71 -3.29
C VAL A 222 -5.12 19.52 -2.33
N ALA A 223 -4.71 18.36 -2.83
CA ALA A 223 -4.53 17.16 -2.02
C ALA A 223 -3.41 17.31 -0.98
N LEU A 224 -2.32 18.00 -1.33
CA LEU A 224 -1.22 18.29 -0.40
C LEU A 224 -1.66 19.21 0.74
N ALA A 225 -2.39 20.29 0.42
CA ALA A 225 -2.94 21.19 1.43
C ALA A 225 -3.96 20.47 2.35
N LEU A 226 -4.78 19.60 1.78
CA LEU A 226 -5.70 18.75 2.54
C LEU A 226 -4.96 17.76 3.43
N GLY A 227 -3.91 17.12 2.91
CA GLY A 227 -3.06 16.20 3.67
C GLY A 227 -2.40 16.88 4.88
N GLU A 228 -1.91 18.10 4.72
CA GLU A 228 -1.37 18.90 5.82
C GLU A 228 -2.44 19.23 6.88
N ARG A 229 -3.68 19.52 6.46
CA ARG A 229 -4.80 19.74 7.37
C ARG A 229 -5.14 18.46 8.13
N HIS A 230 -5.32 17.34 7.41
CA HIS A 230 -5.60 16.04 8.02
C HIS A 230 -4.52 15.64 9.03
N LEU A 231 -3.25 15.92 8.74
CA LEU A 231 -2.15 15.59 9.65
C LEU A 231 -2.21 16.39 10.96
N ARG A 232 -2.62 17.67 10.91
CA ARG A 232 -2.80 18.47 12.12
C ARG A 232 -3.98 18.02 12.98
N GLU A 233 -5.03 17.51 12.35
CA GLU A 233 -6.30 17.15 12.99
C GLU A 233 -6.34 15.68 13.45
N SER A 234 -5.55 14.82 12.79
CA SER A 234 -5.57 13.37 13.07
C SER A 234 -4.91 13.04 14.42
N LYS A 235 -5.57 12.14 15.14
CA LYS A 235 -5.03 11.52 16.37
C LYS A 235 -4.59 10.07 16.14
N SER A 236 -4.82 9.52 14.95
CA SER A 236 -4.43 8.16 14.57
C SER A 236 -2.95 8.13 14.21
N LEU A 237 -2.18 7.23 14.84
CA LEU A 237 -0.76 7.00 14.48
C LEU A 237 -0.63 6.51 13.02
N GLU A 238 -1.54 5.66 12.58
CA GLU A 238 -1.55 5.14 11.21
C GLU A 238 -1.77 6.25 10.19
N ALA A 239 -2.82 7.06 10.39
CA ALA A 239 -3.12 8.21 9.53
C ALA A 239 -1.96 9.21 9.50
N ALA A 240 -1.42 9.59 10.67
CA ALA A 240 -0.30 10.51 10.78
C ALA A 240 0.96 9.96 10.07
N SER A 241 1.20 8.65 10.14
CA SER A 241 2.34 8.01 9.48
C SER A 241 2.19 8.04 7.96
N TRP A 242 1.05 7.62 7.41
CA TRP A 242 0.80 7.68 5.96
C TRP A 242 0.87 9.09 5.41
N LEU A 243 0.25 10.07 6.10
CA LEU A 243 0.31 11.47 5.71
C LEU A 243 1.74 12.02 5.75
N THR A 244 2.52 11.65 6.78
CA THR A 244 3.93 12.04 6.86
C THR A 244 4.72 11.51 5.68
N LEU A 245 4.61 10.21 5.38
CA LEU A 245 5.29 9.57 4.25
C LEU A 245 4.90 10.22 2.92
N GLY A 246 3.59 10.45 2.69
CA GLY A 246 3.09 11.05 1.47
C GLY A 246 3.48 12.52 1.31
N LEU A 247 3.49 13.31 2.37
CA LEU A 247 3.86 14.73 2.32
C LEU A 247 5.37 14.92 2.10
N LEU A 248 6.21 14.10 2.75
CA LEU A 248 7.67 14.18 2.63
C LEU A 248 8.17 13.95 1.20
N VAL A 249 7.60 13.01 0.45
CA VAL A 249 8.02 12.74 -0.94
C VAL A 249 7.71 13.89 -1.90
N HIS A 250 6.80 14.80 -1.50
CA HIS A 250 6.49 16.03 -2.24
C HIS A 250 7.20 17.27 -1.66
N GLY A 251 8.27 17.09 -0.88
CA GLY A 251 9.08 18.17 -0.33
C GLY A 251 8.37 19.00 0.74
N ARG A 252 7.28 18.47 1.35
CA ARG A 252 6.63 19.15 2.48
C ARG A 252 7.33 18.78 3.77
N THR A 253 7.37 19.71 4.73
CA THR A 253 7.89 19.49 6.09
C THR A 253 6.73 19.35 7.06
N PRO A 254 6.18 18.12 7.22
CA PRO A 254 4.96 17.92 7.99
C PRO A 254 5.20 18.09 9.50
N SER A 255 4.34 18.89 10.14
CA SER A 255 4.26 18.99 11.60
C SER A 255 3.16 18.04 12.09
N VAL A 256 3.53 17.06 12.88
CA VAL A 256 2.59 16.09 13.46
C VAL A 256 2.03 16.63 14.76
N GLY A 257 0.69 16.60 14.89
CA GLY A 257 0.03 16.85 16.17
C GLY A 257 0.26 15.72 17.18
N ALA A 258 -0.36 15.83 18.36
CA ALA A 258 -0.32 14.75 19.34
C ALA A 258 -1.11 13.55 18.82
N VAL A 259 -0.44 12.42 18.63
CA VAL A 259 -1.07 11.15 18.25
C VAL A 259 -1.30 10.26 19.47
N ILE A 260 -2.39 9.49 19.45
CA ILE A 260 -2.68 8.51 20.49
C ILE A 260 -1.86 7.26 20.18
N PRO A 261 -1.05 6.74 21.13
CA PRO A 261 -0.34 5.48 20.95
C PRO A 261 -1.30 4.36 20.55
N HIS A 262 -0.95 3.61 19.53
CA HIS A 262 -1.75 2.48 19.05
C HIS A 262 -1.07 1.16 19.39
N GLN A 263 -1.87 0.16 19.79
CA GLN A 263 -1.35 -1.15 20.18
C GLN A 263 -1.23 -2.17 19.03
N GLY A 264 -1.57 -1.77 17.80
CA GLY A 264 -1.50 -2.63 16.63
C GLY A 264 -0.09 -2.68 16.02
N THR A 265 0.27 -3.82 15.42
CA THR A 265 1.58 -4.02 14.77
C THR A 265 1.75 -3.11 13.54
N VAL A 266 0.73 -2.97 12.70
CA VAL A 266 0.81 -2.14 11.49
C VAL A 266 1.00 -0.65 11.81
N PRO A 267 0.17 -0.01 12.67
CA PRO A 267 0.41 1.38 13.05
C PRO A 267 1.78 1.62 13.69
N LEU A 268 2.26 0.67 14.51
CA LEU A 268 3.58 0.74 15.13
C LEU A 268 4.69 0.71 14.08
N ALA A 269 4.62 -0.22 13.12
CA ALA A 269 5.57 -0.33 12.03
C ALA A 269 5.56 0.92 11.12
N LEU A 270 4.38 1.44 10.81
CA LEU A 270 4.25 2.68 10.03
C LEU A 270 4.84 3.90 10.77
N GLY A 271 4.73 3.95 12.10
CA GLY A 271 5.38 4.97 12.92
C GLY A 271 6.91 4.95 12.77
N VAL A 272 7.53 3.76 12.78
CA VAL A 272 8.98 3.61 12.52
C VAL A 272 9.34 4.08 11.11
N LEU A 273 8.55 3.68 10.10
CA LEU A 273 8.78 4.04 8.71
C LEU A 273 8.66 5.56 8.47
N ALA A 274 7.67 6.20 9.09
CA ALA A 274 7.49 7.64 9.01
C ALA A 274 8.63 8.40 9.69
N GLU A 275 9.13 7.91 10.82
CA GLU A 275 10.30 8.52 11.50
C GLU A 275 11.57 8.36 10.68
N ALA A 276 11.82 7.18 10.11
CA ALA A 276 12.96 6.96 9.21
C ALA A 276 12.89 7.87 7.96
N ALA A 277 11.69 8.05 7.40
CA ALA A 277 11.49 8.95 6.27
C ALA A 277 11.79 10.42 6.60
N ARG A 278 11.50 10.89 7.83
CA ARG A 278 11.90 12.22 8.32
C ARG A 278 13.42 12.40 8.33
N GLN A 279 14.14 11.30 8.54
CA GLN A 279 15.61 11.25 8.52
C GLN A 279 16.17 10.99 7.11
N GLY A 280 15.35 11.06 6.08
CA GLY A 280 15.73 10.89 4.68
C GLY A 280 15.71 9.44 4.16
N LYS A 281 15.24 8.48 4.98
CA LYS A 281 15.18 7.05 4.61
C LYS A 281 13.73 6.61 4.40
N ASN A 282 13.19 6.88 3.21
CA ASN A 282 11.84 6.45 2.84
C ASN A 282 11.89 5.15 2.04
N LEU A 283 11.67 4.01 2.72
CA LEU A 283 11.75 2.68 2.11
C LEU A 283 10.66 2.37 1.07
N PHE A 284 9.66 3.19 0.90
CA PHE A 284 8.65 2.96 -0.14
C PHE A 284 9.07 3.45 -1.53
N VAL A 285 10.00 4.43 -1.59
CA VAL A 285 10.42 5.09 -2.84
C VAL A 285 11.93 5.02 -3.12
N GLN A 286 12.68 4.34 -2.25
CA GLN A 286 14.12 4.07 -2.39
C GLN A 286 14.42 2.82 -3.18
#